data_ab161bfa86a74460806dac12bffd82aa
#
_entry.id   ab161bfa86a74460806dac12bffd82aa
#
_cell.length_a   1.000
_cell.length_b   1.000
_cell.length_c   1.000
_cell.angle_alpha   90.00
_cell.angle_beta   90.00
_cell.angle_gamma   90.00
#
_symmetry.space_group_name_H-M   'P 1'
#
loop_
_entity.id
_entity.type
_entity.pdbx_description
1 polymer ?
#
loop_
_entity_poly.entity_id
_entity_poly.type
_entity_poly.pdbx_seq_one_letter_code
_entity_poly.pdbx_strand_id
1 'polypeptide(L)'
;MKKAKYGLIALVSGVLAATAVLSGCGQSKKEVSKNDDHLTVYLWENRLMKNIAPYIHEQFPDQDIEFIIGNNDTDLYSYFKEHDELPDIITVRRFSGTDAQDLQPYLMDFASYDVVSKYYSYAVQYYKNEEDEIQWLPICGIPQTIIANKTLFDQYGIKIPENYEEYVQACQQFYDNGIKPYSMDLGEDWSNNEIIQAAAIGEFTSLDGIEWRNGAETAADEVKFDDALWKRIFSETSQFLKDSHFGKEDINIDIDTGTQMFVEGKSAMFHGHPTVMQQLQKQMDAELIRIPYFSQTSDESYVYMTPSLNIAFNKNLEKDREKLDTALDVLDCMISEEGQKLIADGSGVISLNTDVPTMMQDVPGLEEEINNNAVYIRYSAQKSFDASLEAVHGLLSGEMDETQAYDTFRSVMNRKDPEEKAMMNFENEYSISLNDRNGRDAASSILTTIREENDAQLALAPYYYFTSSMYKGECTSSRVGMMTAKSSDTALYVAKINGKQVYELVENYLADADENFYVTNKYELPIASGMKVIVNQAESGFSLKDLTVNDKKIDKEKEYSILLTDTTMSVLKKINPKCEIEQLKDTTLSSAWIEAMSKGQQPSAPEDYIEVEQ
;
A
#
# COMPACT_ATOMS: atom_id res chain seq x y z
N MET A 1 37.99 32.82 -49.49
CA MET A 1 38.95 32.33 -50.54
C MET A 1 39.26 30.86 -50.27
N LYS A 2 39.03 30.03 -51.30
CA LYS A 2 39.59 28.74 -51.64
C LYS A 2 39.33 27.58 -50.66
N LYS A 3 38.38 26.66 -50.90
CA LYS A 3 38.34 25.51 -51.87
C LYS A 3 39.30 24.38 -51.45
N ALA A 4 38.75 23.26 -51.02
CA ALA A 4 38.41 21.99 -51.74
C ALA A 4 39.64 21.05 -51.76
N LYS A 5 39.55 19.73 -51.58
CA LYS A 5 38.89 18.70 -52.39
C LYS A 5 39.09 17.31 -51.77
N TYR A 6 38.08 16.48 -51.82
CA TYR A 6 37.99 15.08 -52.25
C TYR A 6 39.14 14.05 -52.08
N GLY A 7 38.74 12.86 -51.63
CA GLY A 7 39.49 11.63 -51.88
C GLY A 7 38.78 10.37 -51.36
N LEU A 8 37.88 9.86 -52.20
CA LEU A 8 37.21 8.55 -52.15
C LEU A 8 38.19 7.49 -52.66
N ILE A 9 38.31 6.33 -52.04
CA ILE A 9 38.60 5.04 -52.71
C ILE A 9 38.07 3.88 -51.84
N ALA A 10 37.33 3.02 -52.52
CA ALA A 10 36.73 1.75 -52.08
C ALA A 10 37.53 0.54 -52.59
N LEU A 11 37.04 -0.64 -52.17
CA LEU A 11 37.28 -2.01 -52.70
C LEU A 11 38.35 -2.82 -51.95
N VAL A 12 38.27 -4.13 -51.68
CA VAL A 12 37.32 -5.24 -52.02
C VAL A 12 37.81 -6.49 -51.27
N SER A 13 36.90 -7.30 -50.78
CA SER A 13 36.85 -8.77 -50.74
C SER A 13 37.97 -9.64 -50.15
N GLY A 14 37.55 -10.63 -49.40
CA GLY A 14 38.26 -11.88 -49.16
C GLY A 14 37.58 -12.81 -48.16
N VAL A 15 36.74 -13.70 -48.69
CA VAL A 15 36.13 -14.86 -48.01
C VAL A 15 37.19 -15.89 -47.68
N LEU A 16 37.11 -16.52 -46.49
CA LEU A 16 37.29 -17.99 -46.38
C LEU A 16 36.80 -18.49 -45.01
N ALA A 17 35.97 -19.49 -45.08
CA ALA A 17 35.37 -20.24 -44.00
C ALA A 17 36.35 -21.25 -43.40
N ALA A 18 36.23 -21.49 -42.08
CA ALA A 18 36.60 -22.78 -41.51
C ALA A 18 35.75 -23.04 -40.25
N THR A 19 34.96 -24.07 -40.34
CA THR A 19 34.14 -24.69 -39.31
C THR A 19 34.98 -25.24 -38.16
N ALA A 20 34.57 -24.92 -36.91
CA ALA A 20 34.83 -25.78 -35.76
C ALA A 20 33.60 -25.77 -34.84
N VAL A 21 32.95 -26.90 -34.77
CA VAL A 21 31.88 -27.23 -33.84
C VAL A 21 32.52 -27.47 -32.49
N LEU A 22 32.12 -26.69 -31.48
CA LEU A 22 32.24 -27.08 -30.07
C LEU A 22 30.96 -26.68 -29.37
N SER A 23 30.24 -27.70 -28.95
CA SER A 23 29.07 -27.63 -28.11
C SER A 23 29.45 -26.99 -26.76
N GLY A 24 28.81 -25.87 -26.43
CA GLY A 24 28.84 -25.28 -25.12
C GLY A 24 27.45 -24.69 -24.88
N CYS A 25 26.69 -25.26 -23.96
CA CYS A 25 25.48 -24.65 -23.43
C CYS A 25 25.84 -23.28 -22.84
N GLY A 26 25.46 -22.24 -23.56
CA GLY A 26 25.46 -20.89 -23.06
C GLY A 26 24.04 -20.37 -23.26
N GLN A 27 23.35 -20.14 -22.16
CA GLN A 27 22.11 -19.39 -22.16
C GLN A 27 22.31 -18.10 -22.95
N SER A 28 21.61 -17.98 -24.04
CA SER A 28 21.52 -16.71 -24.76
C SER A 28 20.74 -15.75 -23.86
N LYS A 29 21.43 -14.75 -23.29
CA LYS A 29 20.76 -13.51 -22.90
C LYS A 29 20.03 -13.03 -24.17
N LYS A 30 18.71 -13.10 -24.19
CA LYS A 30 17.90 -12.38 -25.16
C LYS A 30 18.29 -10.90 -25.01
N GLU A 31 18.83 -10.30 -26.05
CA GLU A 31 18.89 -8.85 -26.15
C GLU A 31 17.42 -8.37 -26.07
N VAL A 32 17.12 -7.64 -25.02
CA VAL A 32 15.86 -6.92 -24.87
C VAL A 32 15.75 -5.99 -26.08
N SER A 33 14.65 -6.10 -26.81
CA SER A 33 14.38 -5.26 -27.97
C SER A 33 14.34 -3.79 -27.52
N LYS A 34 15.00 -2.92 -28.26
CA LYS A 34 15.00 -1.47 -28.03
C LYS A 34 13.66 -0.88 -28.48
N ASN A 35 12.65 -1.00 -27.71
CA ASN A 35 11.42 -0.20 -27.60
C ASN A 35 10.55 -0.97 -26.63
N ASP A 36 10.84 -0.80 -25.35
CA ASP A 36 10.03 -1.36 -24.30
C ASP A 36 9.15 -0.24 -23.75
N ASP A 37 8.06 0.04 -24.45
CA ASP A 37 7.04 1.04 -24.05
C ASP A 37 6.19 0.53 -22.87
N HIS A 38 6.50 -0.66 -22.36
CA HIS A 38 5.81 -1.30 -21.25
C HIS A 38 6.09 -0.59 -19.93
N LEU A 39 5.07 -0.02 -19.30
CA LEU A 39 5.14 0.69 -18.02
C LEU A 39 4.58 -0.19 -16.90
N THR A 40 5.38 -0.42 -15.85
CA THR A 40 4.97 -1.21 -14.69
C THR A 40 4.59 -0.31 -13.52
N VAL A 41 3.37 -0.52 -12.97
CA VAL A 41 2.81 0.27 -11.87
C VAL A 41 2.40 -0.65 -10.73
N TYR A 42 3.05 -0.52 -9.57
CA TYR A 42 2.72 -1.25 -8.37
C TYR A 42 1.85 -0.39 -7.45
N LEU A 43 0.61 -0.82 -7.24
CA LEU A 43 -0.37 -0.15 -6.37
C LEU A 43 -0.45 -0.90 -5.03
N TRP A 44 -0.25 -0.23 -3.91
CA TRP A 44 -0.10 -0.89 -2.60
C TRP A 44 -1.37 -1.56 -2.06
N GLU A 45 -2.55 -1.22 -2.60
CA GLU A 45 -3.81 -1.84 -2.15
C GLU A 45 -4.79 -2.14 -3.27
N ASN A 46 -5.67 -3.10 -3.00
CA ASN A 46 -6.67 -3.58 -3.94
C ASN A 46 -7.69 -2.51 -4.38
N ARG A 47 -8.05 -1.58 -3.50
CA ARG A 47 -8.96 -0.46 -3.82
C ARG A 47 -8.39 0.42 -4.96
N LEU A 48 -7.10 0.65 -4.99
CA LEU A 48 -6.45 1.39 -6.08
C LEU A 48 -6.48 0.60 -7.39
N MET A 49 -6.22 -0.72 -7.31
CA MET A 49 -6.39 -1.62 -8.45
C MET A 49 -7.81 -1.56 -9.02
N LYS A 50 -8.79 -1.43 -8.13
CA LYS A 50 -10.21 -1.35 -8.48
C LYS A 50 -10.58 -0.10 -9.24
N ASN A 51 -10.18 1.02 -8.72
CA ASN A 51 -10.75 2.30 -9.10
C ASN A 51 -9.81 3.04 -10.05
N ILE A 52 -8.50 2.99 -9.80
CA ILE A 52 -7.50 3.78 -10.53
C ILE A 52 -6.99 3.06 -11.76
N ALA A 53 -6.68 1.76 -11.67
CA ALA A 53 -6.14 1.04 -12.82
C ALA A 53 -7.10 1.04 -14.03
N PRO A 54 -8.42 0.76 -13.89
CA PRO A 54 -9.35 0.85 -15.01
C PRO A 54 -9.47 2.27 -15.58
N TYR A 55 -9.48 3.29 -14.71
CA TYR A 55 -9.54 4.68 -15.13
C TYR A 55 -8.32 5.08 -15.96
N ILE A 56 -7.12 4.70 -15.54
CA ILE A 56 -5.89 4.98 -16.28
C ILE A 56 -5.89 4.25 -17.63
N HIS A 57 -6.31 2.99 -17.68
CA HIS A 57 -6.46 2.26 -18.95
C HIS A 57 -7.46 2.91 -19.91
N GLU A 58 -8.53 3.51 -19.38
CA GLU A 58 -9.51 4.25 -20.21
C GLU A 58 -8.89 5.54 -20.78
N GLN A 59 -8.06 6.25 -20.00
CA GLN A 59 -7.37 7.45 -20.46
C GLN A 59 -6.26 7.14 -21.49
N PHE A 60 -5.59 5.99 -21.36
CA PHE A 60 -4.44 5.58 -22.18
C PHE A 60 -4.67 4.21 -22.85
N PRO A 61 -5.68 4.07 -23.74
CA PRO A 61 -6.06 2.77 -24.28
C PRO A 61 -5.00 2.15 -25.22
N ASP A 62 -4.09 2.97 -25.75
CA ASP A 62 -3.03 2.56 -26.67
C ASP A 62 -1.68 2.33 -25.94
N GLN A 63 -1.57 2.62 -24.64
CA GLN A 63 -0.35 2.45 -23.87
C GLN A 63 -0.32 1.08 -23.18
N ASP A 64 0.86 0.47 -23.15
CA ASP A 64 1.07 -0.80 -22.46
C ASP A 64 1.43 -0.55 -21.00
N ILE A 65 0.41 -0.43 -20.15
CA ILE A 65 0.55 -0.16 -18.72
C ILE A 65 0.10 -1.40 -17.94
N GLU A 66 0.99 -1.98 -17.14
CA GLU A 66 0.70 -3.12 -16.29
C GLU A 66 0.57 -2.69 -14.82
N PHE A 67 -0.54 -3.07 -14.18
CA PHE A 67 -0.77 -2.83 -12.76
C PHE A 67 -0.63 -4.11 -11.97
N ILE A 68 0.11 -4.06 -10.86
CA ILE A 68 0.29 -5.16 -9.92
C ILE A 68 0.04 -4.63 -8.49
N ILE A 69 -0.47 -5.48 -7.60
CA ILE A 69 -0.59 -5.12 -6.19
C ILE A 69 0.80 -5.12 -5.57
N GLY A 70 1.19 -3.98 -5.02
CA GLY A 70 2.43 -3.79 -4.31
C GLY A 70 2.32 -4.16 -2.83
N ASN A 71 3.09 -3.45 -2.02
CA ASN A 71 3.06 -3.55 -0.57
C ASN A 71 2.74 -2.20 0.06
N ASN A 72 2.30 -2.17 1.31
CA ASN A 72 1.99 -0.94 2.02
C ASN A 72 3.23 -0.25 2.61
N ASP A 73 4.41 -0.86 2.51
CA ASP A 73 5.71 -0.27 2.84
C ASP A 73 6.81 -0.62 1.81
N THR A 74 8.04 -0.17 2.02
CA THR A 74 9.09 -0.18 1.00
C THR A 74 9.85 -1.50 0.85
N ASP A 75 9.66 -2.48 1.71
CA ASP A 75 10.45 -3.73 1.78
C ASP A 75 10.39 -4.56 0.48
N LEU A 76 9.22 -4.65 -0.16
CA LEU A 76 9.06 -5.34 -1.45
C LEU A 76 9.94 -4.71 -2.55
N TYR A 77 9.99 -3.39 -2.59
CA TYR A 77 10.72 -2.68 -3.64
C TYR A 77 12.23 -2.75 -3.42
N SER A 78 12.69 -2.77 -2.17
CA SER A 78 14.08 -3.07 -1.83
C SER A 78 14.49 -4.46 -2.30
N TYR A 79 13.60 -5.44 -2.15
CA TYR A 79 13.83 -6.80 -2.66
C TYR A 79 13.93 -6.84 -4.19
N PHE A 80 13.09 -6.11 -4.91
CA PHE A 80 13.22 -5.96 -6.37
C PHE A 80 14.52 -5.29 -6.79
N LYS A 81 14.91 -4.22 -6.09
CA LYS A 81 16.16 -3.51 -6.34
C LYS A 81 17.39 -4.42 -6.22
N GLU A 82 17.42 -5.34 -5.26
CA GLU A 82 18.51 -6.31 -5.09
C GLU A 82 18.69 -7.21 -6.33
N HIS A 83 17.66 -7.36 -7.16
CA HIS A 83 17.63 -8.21 -8.35
C HIS A 83 17.55 -7.43 -9.67
N ASP A 84 17.76 -6.11 -9.65
CA ASP A 84 17.66 -5.22 -10.82
C ASP A 84 16.25 -5.24 -11.48
N GLU A 85 15.19 -5.50 -10.70
CA GLU A 85 13.80 -5.61 -11.17
C GLU A 85 12.88 -4.53 -10.55
N LEU A 86 13.43 -3.39 -10.09
CA LEU A 86 12.61 -2.31 -9.53
C LEU A 86 11.60 -1.79 -10.57
N PRO A 87 10.28 -1.81 -10.27
CA PRO A 87 9.24 -1.33 -11.18
C PRO A 87 9.40 0.15 -11.54
N ASP A 88 8.73 0.59 -12.61
CA ASP A 88 8.79 1.98 -13.08
C ASP A 88 8.10 2.95 -12.11
N ILE A 89 6.91 2.58 -11.63
CA ILE A 89 6.13 3.35 -10.66
C ILE A 89 5.82 2.45 -9.46
N ILE A 90 6.12 2.93 -8.28
CA ILE A 90 5.85 2.24 -7.02
C ILE A 90 5.03 3.11 -6.09
N THR A 91 4.11 2.49 -5.35
CA THR A 91 3.32 3.18 -4.33
C THR A 91 3.39 2.48 -2.99
N VAL A 92 3.38 3.27 -1.91
CA VAL A 92 3.36 2.78 -0.54
C VAL A 92 2.44 3.64 0.33
N ARG A 93 2.02 3.10 1.46
CA ARG A 93 1.39 3.88 2.52
C ARG A 93 2.41 4.40 3.53
N ARG A 94 3.43 3.60 3.85
CA ARG A 94 4.44 3.91 4.87
C ARG A 94 5.84 3.51 4.40
N PHE A 95 6.83 3.93 5.16
CA PHE A 95 8.22 3.64 4.88
C PHE A 95 8.79 2.65 5.91
N SER A 96 9.65 1.76 5.46
CA SER A 96 10.62 1.07 6.31
C SER A 96 11.95 1.82 6.18
N GLY A 97 12.50 2.29 7.30
CA GLY A 97 13.63 3.23 7.25
C GLY A 97 14.82 2.72 6.43
N THR A 98 15.26 1.50 6.70
CA THR A 98 16.37 0.84 5.97
C THR A 98 16.05 0.70 4.48
N ASP A 99 14.87 0.17 4.15
CA ASP A 99 14.50 -0.08 2.75
C ASP A 99 14.26 1.23 1.99
N ALA A 100 13.71 2.25 2.65
CA ALA A 100 13.52 3.56 2.04
C ALA A 100 14.86 4.20 1.66
N GLN A 101 15.88 4.12 2.52
CA GLN A 101 17.21 4.63 2.22
C GLN A 101 17.89 3.81 1.12
N ASP A 102 17.77 2.50 1.14
CA ASP A 102 18.29 1.60 0.11
C ASP A 102 17.74 1.91 -1.28
N LEU A 103 16.50 2.42 -1.36
CA LEU A 103 15.85 2.81 -2.60
C LEU A 103 16.29 4.18 -3.12
N GLN A 104 16.71 5.12 -2.25
CA GLN A 104 17.04 6.51 -2.63
C GLN A 104 17.91 6.64 -3.90
N PRO A 105 19.01 5.89 -4.09
CA PRO A 105 19.85 6.00 -5.28
C PRO A 105 19.15 5.61 -6.59
N TYR A 106 18.02 4.89 -6.48
CA TYR A 106 17.28 4.32 -7.60
C TYR A 106 16.00 5.09 -7.93
N LEU A 107 15.63 6.07 -7.11
CA LEU A 107 14.43 6.86 -7.30
C LEU A 107 14.73 8.18 -8.01
N MET A 108 13.74 8.65 -8.78
CA MET A 108 13.79 9.91 -9.49
C MET A 108 13.55 11.07 -8.53
N ASP A 109 14.27 12.18 -8.70
CA ASP A 109 14.03 13.44 -8.00
C ASP A 109 12.99 14.27 -8.74
N PHE A 110 11.83 14.50 -8.13
CA PHE A 110 10.76 15.33 -8.68
C PHE A 110 10.98 16.85 -8.52
N ALA A 111 11.99 17.31 -7.77
CA ALA A 111 12.16 18.72 -7.43
C ALA A 111 12.20 19.66 -8.66
N SER A 112 12.64 19.17 -9.81
CA SER A 112 12.71 19.92 -11.07
C SER A 112 11.51 19.74 -12.00
N TYR A 113 10.51 18.96 -11.62
CA TYR A 113 9.35 18.67 -12.45
C TYR A 113 8.14 19.53 -12.06
N ASP A 114 7.37 19.94 -13.07
CA ASP A 114 6.21 20.83 -12.90
C ASP A 114 5.15 20.28 -11.94
N VAL A 115 5.05 18.95 -11.81
CA VAL A 115 4.09 18.27 -10.92
C VAL A 115 4.21 18.72 -9.47
N VAL A 116 5.41 19.05 -8.99
CA VAL A 116 5.64 19.53 -7.61
C VAL A 116 4.90 20.84 -7.34
N SER A 117 4.78 21.70 -8.35
CA SER A 117 4.09 22.99 -8.21
C SER A 117 2.58 22.87 -7.99
N LYS A 118 2.00 21.69 -8.26
CA LYS A 118 0.58 21.40 -8.04
C LYS A 118 0.24 21.08 -6.59
N TYR A 119 1.24 20.88 -5.74
CA TYR A 119 1.05 20.49 -4.34
C TYR A 119 1.03 21.68 -3.38
N TYR A 120 0.31 21.53 -2.27
CA TYR A 120 0.45 22.44 -1.14
C TYR A 120 1.90 22.41 -0.60
N SER A 121 2.41 23.56 -0.17
CA SER A 121 3.81 23.66 0.29
C SER A 121 4.10 22.75 1.48
N TYR A 122 3.15 22.57 2.42
CA TYR A 122 3.32 21.66 3.53
C TYR A 122 3.47 20.19 3.06
N ALA A 123 2.75 19.79 2.01
CA ALA A 123 2.83 18.43 1.52
C ALA A 123 4.24 18.10 0.99
N VAL A 124 4.87 19.06 0.32
CA VAL A 124 6.21 18.87 -0.26
C VAL A 124 7.30 18.93 0.81
N GLN A 125 7.21 19.84 1.78
CA GLN A 125 8.27 20.01 2.79
C GLN A 125 8.50 18.77 3.67
N TYR A 126 7.47 17.95 3.89
CA TYR A 126 7.58 16.70 4.65
C TYR A 126 8.17 15.53 3.84
N TYR A 127 8.54 15.75 2.57
CA TYR A 127 9.07 14.71 1.68
C TYR A 127 10.45 15.06 1.10
N LYS A 128 11.08 16.13 1.60
CA LYS A 128 12.47 16.45 1.26
C LYS A 128 13.42 15.56 2.05
N ASN A 129 14.41 14.99 1.35
CA ASN A 129 15.51 14.30 2.00
C ASN A 129 16.62 15.27 2.47
N GLU A 130 17.73 14.76 3.02
CA GLU A 130 18.86 15.58 3.52
C GLU A 130 19.55 16.38 2.38
N GLU A 131 19.41 15.98 1.12
CA GLU A 131 19.94 16.64 -0.07
C GLU A 131 18.93 17.61 -0.73
N ASP A 132 17.80 17.91 -0.09
CA ASP A 132 16.68 18.70 -0.63
C ASP A 132 15.97 18.06 -1.85
N GLU A 133 16.22 16.78 -2.16
CA GLU A 133 15.51 16.06 -3.21
C GLU A 133 14.12 15.63 -2.74
N ILE A 134 13.20 15.51 -3.70
CA ILE A 134 11.83 15.02 -3.49
C ILE A 134 11.65 13.75 -4.30
N GLN A 135 11.88 12.59 -3.68
CA GLN A 135 11.82 11.29 -4.34
C GLN A 135 10.48 10.60 -4.16
N TRP A 136 9.72 11.01 -3.17
CA TRP A 136 8.35 10.56 -2.91
C TRP A 136 7.39 11.73 -2.98
N LEU A 137 6.22 11.51 -3.59
CA LEU A 137 5.12 12.48 -3.59
C LEU A 137 3.92 11.88 -2.85
N PRO A 138 3.32 12.63 -1.91
CA PRO A 138 2.06 12.20 -1.30
C PRO A 138 0.90 12.48 -2.25
N ILE A 139 0.18 11.45 -2.64
CA ILE A 139 -0.97 11.61 -3.53
C ILE A 139 -2.20 12.11 -2.76
N CYS A 140 -2.43 11.57 -1.57
CA CYS A 140 -3.54 11.93 -0.69
C CYS A 140 -3.24 11.60 0.77
N GLY A 141 -4.02 12.16 1.67
CA GLY A 141 -3.94 11.89 3.10
C GLY A 141 -5.30 11.85 3.77
N ILE A 142 -5.35 11.27 4.98
CA ILE A 142 -6.54 11.20 5.82
C ILE A 142 -6.37 12.21 6.96
N PRO A 143 -7.18 13.30 7.00
CA PRO A 143 -7.13 14.25 8.11
C PRO A 143 -7.72 13.60 9.37
N GLN A 144 -6.92 13.46 10.40
CA GLN A 144 -7.36 13.01 11.73
C GLN A 144 -7.84 14.19 12.56
N THR A 145 -8.74 13.94 13.47
CA THR A 145 -9.34 14.96 14.32
C THR A 145 -9.87 14.36 15.63
N ILE A 146 -10.19 15.22 16.58
CA ILE A 146 -11.00 14.86 17.73
C ILE A 146 -12.48 15.05 17.34
N ILE A 147 -13.26 13.97 17.34
CA ILE A 147 -14.70 14.00 17.14
C ILE A 147 -15.35 14.27 18.49
N ALA A 148 -16.11 15.34 18.62
CA ALA A 148 -16.78 15.71 19.85
C ALA A 148 -18.30 15.55 19.76
N ASN A 149 -18.91 14.99 20.79
CA ASN A 149 -20.35 14.93 20.95
C ASN A 149 -20.88 16.28 21.46
N LYS A 150 -21.20 17.19 20.55
CA LYS A 150 -21.68 18.53 20.87
C LYS A 150 -22.92 18.51 21.77
N THR A 151 -23.79 17.53 21.59
CA THR A 151 -24.98 17.36 22.42
C THR A 151 -24.63 17.17 23.91
N LEU A 152 -23.54 16.43 24.20
CA LEU A 152 -23.04 16.31 25.59
C LEU A 152 -22.43 17.62 26.09
N PHE A 153 -21.65 18.34 25.26
CA PHE A 153 -21.14 19.66 25.61
C PHE A 153 -22.28 20.63 26.01
N ASP A 154 -23.33 20.70 25.20
CA ASP A 154 -24.51 21.53 25.45
C ASP A 154 -25.26 21.07 26.71
N GLN A 155 -25.44 19.76 26.90
CA GLN A 155 -26.14 19.18 28.04
C GLN A 155 -25.45 19.54 29.39
N TYR A 156 -24.13 19.53 29.42
CA TYR A 156 -23.37 19.84 30.64
C TYR A 156 -22.97 21.32 30.72
N GLY A 157 -23.29 22.13 29.72
CA GLY A 157 -22.94 23.56 29.67
C GLY A 157 -21.44 23.81 29.51
N ILE A 158 -20.75 22.88 28.89
CA ILE A 158 -19.29 22.95 28.67
C ILE A 158 -19.04 23.63 27.30
N LYS A 159 -18.12 24.59 27.27
CA LYS A 159 -17.73 25.30 26.06
C LYS A 159 -16.94 24.33 25.11
N ILE A 160 -17.24 24.40 23.82
CA ILE A 160 -16.37 23.78 22.78
C ILE A 160 -15.01 24.49 22.81
N PRO A 161 -13.89 23.74 22.98
CA PRO A 161 -12.57 24.35 23.09
C PRO A 161 -12.08 24.93 21.76
N GLU A 162 -11.42 26.08 21.83
CA GLU A 162 -10.79 26.78 20.72
C GLU A 162 -9.25 26.81 20.84
N ASN A 163 -8.71 26.36 21.98
CA ASN A 163 -7.28 26.26 22.28
C ASN A 163 -7.03 25.16 23.32
N TYR A 164 -5.75 24.87 23.61
CA TYR A 164 -5.39 23.81 24.53
C TYR A 164 -5.87 24.04 25.98
N GLU A 165 -5.81 25.28 26.48
CA GLU A 165 -6.27 25.60 27.84
C GLU A 165 -7.77 25.29 27.98
N GLU A 166 -8.59 25.68 27.01
CA GLU A 166 -10.02 25.38 27.00
C GLU A 166 -10.29 23.89 26.84
N TYR A 167 -9.46 23.17 26.09
CA TYR A 167 -9.54 21.71 25.98
C TYR A 167 -9.34 21.04 27.34
N VAL A 168 -8.30 21.43 28.07
CA VAL A 168 -8.04 20.92 29.44
C VAL A 168 -9.20 21.20 30.36
N GLN A 169 -9.76 22.43 30.32
CA GLN A 169 -10.93 22.79 31.13
C GLN A 169 -12.16 21.94 30.77
N ALA A 170 -12.41 21.66 29.50
CA ALA A 170 -13.50 20.81 29.07
C ALA A 170 -13.31 19.36 29.55
N CYS A 171 -12.09 18.83 29.42
CA CYS A 171 -11.76 17.49 29.93
C CYS A 171 -12.01 17.36 31.42
N GLN A 172 -11.55 18.33 32.23
CA GLN A 172 -11.76 18.31 33.68
C GLN A 172 -13.26 18.37 34.02
N GLN A 173 -14.05 19.23 33.33
CA GLN A 173 -15.48 19.31 33.59
C GLN A 173 -16.23 18.02 33.25
N PHE A 174 -15.90 17.34 32.14
CA PHE A 174 -16.49 16.03 31.84
C PHE A 174 -16.12 14.98 32.87
N TYR A 175 -14.85 14.94 33.27
CA TYR A 175 -14.38 14.01 34.29
C TYR A 175 -15.09 14.21 35.63
N ASP A 176 -15.27 15.45 36.07
CA ASP A 176 -16.01 15.80 37.31
C ASP A 176 -17.49 15.39 37.24
N ASN A 177 -18.05 15.29 36.05
CA ASN A 177 -19.43 14.81 35.83
C ASN A 177 -19.50 13.29 35.60
N GLY A 178 -18.39 12.56 35.71
CA GLY A 178 -18.34 11.11 35.55
C GLY A 178 -18.41 10.63 34.11
N ILE A 179 -18.15 11.52 33.15
CA ILE A 179 -18.04 11.22 31.73
C ILE A 179 -16.56 11.16 31.39
N LYS A 180 -16.13 10.11 30.65
CA LYS A 180 -14.76 10.06 30.15
C LYS A 180 -14.56 11.20 29.15
N PRO A 181 -13.55 12.08 29.33
CA PRO A 181 -13.37 13.21 28.43
C PRO A 181 -13.06 12.78 26.98
N TYR A 182 -12.11 11.86 26.83
CA TYR A 182 -11.63 11.42 25.53
C TYR A 182 -11.41 9.92 25.55
N SER A 183 -11.92 9.20 24.55
CA SER A 183 -11.63 7.79 24.32
C SER A 183 -10.82 7.61 23.03
N MET A 184 -9.87 6.70 23.07
CA MET A 184 -8.99 6.34 21.97
C MET A 184 -8.65 4.85 22.08
N ASP A 185 -8.40 4.22 20.96
CA ASP A 185 -8.07 2.80 20.83
C ASP A 185 -6.58 2.53 21.12
N LEU A 186 -6.14 2.80 22.35
CA LEU A 186 -4.74 2.68 22.77
C LEU A 186 -4.24 1.24 22.91
N GLY A 187 -5.10 0.24 22.69
CA GLY A 187 -4.71 -1.14 22.47
C GLY A 187 -4.06 -1.37 21.09
N GLU A 188 -4.22 -0.43 20.17
CA GLU A 188 -3.65 -0.50 18.82
C GLU A 188 -2.30 0.25 18.76
N ASP A 189 -1.30 -0.33 18.08
CA ASP A 189 0.03 0.24 17.97
C ASP A 189 0.03 1.61 17.25
N TRP A 190 -0.71 1.72 16.17
CA TRP A 190 -0.83 2.94 15.38
C TRP A 190 -1.44 4.12 16.15
N SER A 191 -2.40 3.87 17.05
CA SER A 191 -3.00 4.88 17.90
C SER A 191 -2.01 5.49 18.90
N ASN A 192 -1.10 4.66 19.42
CA ASN A 192 -0.03 5.15 20.30
C ASN A 192 0.97 6.05 19.55
N ASN A 193 1.26 5.74 18.30
CA ASN A 193 2.07 6.62 17.45
C ASN A 193 1.36 7.96 17.16
N GLU A 194 0.05 7.92 16.96
CA GLU A 194 -0.73 9.13 16.71
C GLU A 194 -0.82 10.02 17.95
N ILE A 195 -1.04 9.45 19.13
CA ILE A 195 -1.20 10.27 20.34
C ILE A 195 0.09 11.01 20.72
N ILE A 196 1.28 10.43 20.54
CA ILE A 196 2.56 11.13 20.75
C ILE A 196 2.66 12.35 19.82
N GLN A 197 2.39 12.16 18.55
CA GLN A 197 2.56 13.21 17.55
C GLN A 197 1.46 14.26 17.61
N ALA A 198 0.23 13.86 17.95
CA ALA A 198 -0.89 14.78 18.13
C ALA A 198 -0.75 15.62 19.42
N ALA A 199 -0.29 15.00 20.52
CA ALA A 199 -0.08 15.70 21.79
C ALA A 199 1.01 16.76 21.71
N ALA A 200 2.08 16.49 20.96
CA ALA A 200 3.22 17.39 20.77
C ALA A 200 3.25 18.00 19.36
N ILE A 201 2.08 18.26 18.77
CA ILE A 201 1.99 18.69 17.37
C ILE A 201 2.73 20.01 17.10
N GLY A 202 2.80 20.92 18.09
CA GLY A 202 3.58 22.14 18.01
C GLY A 202 5.08 21.91 17.85
N GLU A 203 5.61 20.88 18.52
CA GLU A 203 7.02 20.51 18.39
C GLU A 203 7.30 19.85 17.02
N PHE A 204 6.40 18.98 16.56
CA PHE A 204 6.54 18.31 15.26
C PHE A 204 6.35 19.22 14.04
N THR A 205 5.66 20.34 14.21
CA THR A 205 5.52 21.38 13.16
C THR A 205 6.60 22.46 13.21
N SER A 206 7.45 22.44 14.23
CA SER A 206 8.66 23.27 14.28
C SER A 206 9.68 22.86 13.20
N LEU A 207 10.63 23.75 12.89
CA LEU A 207 11.69 23.40 11.91
C LEU A 207 12.50 22.17 12.36
N ASP A 208 12.86 22.11 13.65
CA ASP A 208 13.61 20.96 14.19
C ASP A 208 12.79 19.65 14.10
N GLY A 209 11.47 19.74 14.34
CA GLY A 209 10.55 18.61 14.22
C GLY A 209 10.40 18.09 12.81
N ILE A 210 10.28 18.99 11.83
CA ILE A 210 10.19 18.65 10.41
C ILE A 210 11.50 18.03 9.93
N GLU A 211 12.64 18.62 10.29
CA GLU A 211 13.97 18.10 9.93
C GLU A 211 14.19 16.69 10.52
N TRP A 212 13.87 16.52 11.83
CA TRP A 212 13.93 15.20 12.44
C TRP A 212 13.04 14.17 11.71
N ARG A 213 11.79 14.54 11.43
CA ARG A 213 10.83 13.64 10.78
C ARG A 213 11.33 13.18 9.42
N ASN A 214 11.83 14.09 8.60
CA ASN A 214 12.33 13.77 7.26
C ASN A 214 13.56 12.85 7.32
N GLY A 215 14.51 13.12 8.22
CA GLY A 215 15.66 12.25 8.42
C GLY A 215 15.29 10.88 8.98
N ALA A 216 14.28 10.80 9.85
CA ALA A 216 13.85 9.54 10.46
C ALA A 216 13.11 8.62 9.49
N GLU A 217 12.34 9.17 8.53
CA GLU A 217 11.64 8.35 7.51
C GLU A 217 12.61 7.57 6.62
N THR A 218 13.81 8.09 6.43
CA THR A 218 14.82 7.56 5.51
C THR A 218 16.08 7.04 6.20
N ALA A 219 16.10 6.98 7.55
CA ALA A 219 17.26 6.51 8.31
C ALA A 219 17.49 5.01 8.11
N ALA A 220 18.68 4.63 7.59
CA ALA A 220 19.03 3.23 7.36
C ALA A 220 19.41 2.48 8.63
N ASP A 221 20.33 3.06 9.40
CA ASP A 221 20.99 2.37 10.51
C ASP A 221 20.50 2.83 11.88
N GLU A 222 20.52 4.12 12.12
CA GLU A 222 20.19 4.73 13.40
C GLU A 222 19.47 6.06 13.18
N VAL A 223 18.25 6.16 13.73
CA VAL A 223 17.52 7.42 13.79
C VAL A 223 18.21 8.33 14.80
N LYS A 224 18.62 9.50 14.34
CA LYS A 224 19.21 10.54 15.20
C LYS A 224 18.12 11.26 15.97
N PHE A 225 18.37 11.48 17.24
CA PHE A 225 17.45 12.17 18.13
C PHE A 225 18.10 13.43 18.69
N ASP A 226 17.41 14.57 18.60
CA ASP A 226 17.73 15.75 19.41
C ASP A 226 17.10 15.55 20.78
N ASP A 227 17.93 15.33 21.80
CA ASP A 227 17.45 15.09 23.17
C ASP A 227 16.62 16.27 23.73
N ALA A 228 16.88 17.51 23.31
CA ALA A 228 16.11 18.66 23.82
C ALA A 228 14.71 18.68 23.21
N LEU A 229 14.58 18.46 21.91
CA LEU A 229 13.30 18.35 21.20
C LEU A 229 12.48 17.18 21.77
N TRP A 230 13.09 16.01 21.85
CA TRP A 230 12.36 14.79 22.25
C TRP A 230 11.96 14.77 23.74
N LYS A 231 12.71 15.42 24.62
CA LYS A 231 12.28 15.63 26.00
C LYS A 231 11.04 16.55 26.09
N ARG A 232 10.95 17.57 25.22
CA ARG A 232 9.74 18.40 25.13
C ARG A 232 8.57 17.57 24.60
N ILE A 233 8.75 16.80 23.52
CA ILE A 233 7.72 15.92 22.97
C ILE A 233 7.16 14.98 24.03
N PHE A 234 8.01 14.29 24.79
CA PHE A 234 7.52 13.37 25.83
C PHE A 234 6.93 14.09 27.05
N SER A 235 7.39 15.29 27.37
CA SER A 235 6.76 16.11 28.40
C SER A 235 5.34 16.54 27.98
N GLU A 236 5.16 17.01 26.74
CA GLU A 236 3.85 17.37 26.21
C GLU A 236 2.94 16.14 26.07
N THR A 237 3.47 14.98 25.64
CA THR A 237 2.72 13.72 25.58
C THR A 237 2.21 13.31 26.97
N SER A 238 3.08 13.30 27.97
CA SER A 238 2.72 12.96 29.34
C SER A 238 1.67 13.92 29.92
N GLN A 239 1.81 15.22 29.63
CA GLN A 239 0.85 16.24 30.05
C GLN A 239 -0.51 16.03 29.37
N PHE A 240 -0.53 15.81 28.06
CA PHE A 240 -1.76 15.55 27.31
C PHE A 240 -2.52 14.31 27.83
N LEU A 241 -1.80 13.22 28.10
CA LEU A 241 -2.40 12.00 28.67
C LEU A 241 -3.07 12.29 30.03
N LYS A 242 -2.43 13.08 30.91
CA LYS A 242 -2.97 13.49 32.19
C LYS A 242 -4.18 14.40 32.02
N ASP A 243 -4.08 15.41 31.17
CA ASP A 243 -5.13 16.42 30.95
C ASP A 243 -6.38 15.82 30.29
N SER A 244 -6.19 14.80 29.44
CA SER A 244 -7.28 14.03 28.83
C SER A 244 -7.83 12.92 29.70
N HIS A 245 -7.32 12.76 30.95
CA HIS A 245 -7.69 11.71 31.87
C HIS A 245 -7.56 10.29 31.34
N PHE A 246 -6.50 10.02 30.56
CA PHE A 246 -6.13 8.65 30.22
C PHE A 246 -5.42 7.98 31.40
N GLY A 247 -5.67 6.68 31.55
CA GLY A 247 -5.09 5.87 32.59
C GLY A 247 -4.79 4.43 32.17
N LYS A 248 -4.40 3.61 33.15
CA LYS A 248 -4.04 2.21 32.92
C LYS A 248 -5.18 1.39 32.28
N GLU A 249 -6.42 1.76 32.53
CA GLU A 249 -7.62 1.12 31.97
C GLU A 249 -7.76 1.32 30.47
N ASP A 250 -7.08 2.31 29.87
CA ASP A 250 -7.16 2.63 28.46
C ASP A 250 -6.21 1.81 27.60
N ILE A 251 -5.19 1.19 28.19
CA ILE A 251 -4.13 0.44 27.47
C ILE A 251 -4.69 -0.65 26.57
N ASN A 252 -5.82 -1.28 26.94
CA ASN A 252 -6.41 -2.39 26.21
C ASN A 252 -7.70 -2.02 25.47
N ILE A 253 -7.98 -0.73 25.29
CA ILE A 253 -9.13 -0.30 24.50
C ILE A 253 -8.81 -0.51 23.03
N ASP A 254 -9.55 -1.42 22.40
CA ASP A 254 -9.54 -1.62 20.95
C ASP A 254 -10.52 -0.65 20.26
N ILE A 255 -10.48 -0.62 18.92
CA ILE A 255 -11.30 0.30 18.12
C ILE A 255 -12.80 0.10 18.34
N ASP A 256 -13.27 -1.14 18.51
CA ASP A 256 -14.68 -1.46 18.72
C ASP A 256 -15.15 -0.97 20.09
N THR A 257 -14.35 -1.21 21.12
CA THR A 257 -14.63 -0.76 22.50
C THR A 257 -14.64 0.76 22.59
N GLY A 258 -13.62 1.44 22.03
CA GLY A 258 -13.54 2.91 22.01
C GLY A 258 -14.72 3.54 21.27
N THR A 259 -15.07 2.99 20.12
CA THR A 259 -16.24 3.41 19.32
C THR A 259 -17.54 3.24 20.12
N GLN A 260 -17.74 2.08 20.75
CA GLN A 260 -18.95 1.82 21.54
C GLN A 260 -19.07 2.77 22.74
N MET A 261 -17.97 3.06 23.44
CA MET A 261 -17.97 4.02 24.55
C MET A 261 -18.47 5.40 24.09
N PHE A 262 -18.04 5.87 22.93
CA PHE A 262 -18.45 7.14 22.38
C PHE A 262 -19.92 7.12 21.93
N VAL A 263 -20.35 6.08 21.19
CA VAL A 263 -21.75 5.92 20.74
C VAL A 263 -22.73 5.87 21.92
N GLU A 264 -22.35 5.24 23.02
CA GLU A 264 -23.17 5.16 24.24
C GLU A 264 -23.13 6.45 25.10
N GLY A 265 -22.39 7.47 24.69
CA GLY A 265 -22.21 8.71 25.43
C GLY A 265 -21.41 8.55 26.74
N LYS A 266 -20.64 7.48 26.88
CA LYS A 266 -19.72 7.24 28.01
C LYS A 266 -18.43 8.06 27.89
N SER A 267 -18.07 8.49 26.67
CA SER A 267 -17.04 9.48 26.43
C SER A 267 -17.57 10.66 25.62
N ALA A 268 -17.02 11.84 25.91
CA ALA A 268 -17.44 13.08 25.28
C ALA A 268 -16.74 13.32 23.92
N MET A 269 -15.53 12.82 23.79
CA MET A 269 -14.70 12.96 22.59
C MET A 269 -14.15 11.60 22.17
N PHE A 270 -13.87 11.45 20.88
CA PHE A 270 -13.34 10.22 20.28
C PHE A 270 -12.33 10.56 19.19
N HIS A 271 -11.30 9.72 19.05
CA HIS A 271 -10.34 9.83 17.95
C HIS A 271 -10.95 9.34 16.64
N GLY A 272 -10.70 10.06 15.53
CA GLY A 272 -11.14 9.62 14.23
C GLY A 272 -10.94 10.65 13.13
N HIS A 273 -11.53 10.35 11.99
CA HIS A 273 -11.49 11.22 10.82
C HIS A 273 -12.91 11.56 10.33
N PRO A 274 -13.08 12.55 9.46
CA PRO A 274 -14.42 13.03 9.07
C PRO A 274 -15.39 11.95 8.55
N THR A 275 -14.90 10.94 7.86
CA THR A 275 -15.76 9.84 7.41
C THR A 275 -16.26 8.98 8.58
N VAL A 276 -15.41 8.71 9.59
CA VAL A 276 -15.84 8.06 10.82
C VAL A 276 -16.90 8.92 11.52
N MET A 277 -16.68 10.23 11.63
CA MET A 277 -17.66 11.15 12.18
C MET A 277 -19.00 11.06 11.47
N GLN A 278 -19.02 11.03 10.12
CA GLN A 278 -20.26 10.89 9.34
C GLN A 278 -20.96 9.52 9.56
N GLN A 279 -20.18 8.45 9.74
CA GLN A 279 -20.73 7.12 10.06
C GLN A 279 -21.33 7.08 11.47
N LEU A 280 -20.64 7.64 12.45
CA LEU A 280 -21.13 7.75 13.83
C LEU A 280 -22.36 8.64 13.93
N GLN A 281 -22.41 9.75 13.17
CA GLN A 281 -23.58 10.63 13.09
C GLN A 281 -24.86 9.89 12.67
N LYS A 282 -24.75 8.86 11.83
CA LYS A 282 -25.90 8.03 11.40
C LYS A 282 -26.37 7.05 12.49
N GLN A 283 -25.51 6.73 13.46
CA GLN A 283 -25.77 5.77 14.52
C GLN A 283 -26.24 6.46 15.82
N MET A 284 -25.94 7.75 15.98
CA MET A 284 -26.17 8.51 17.20
C MET A 284 -27.26 9.58 16.99
N ASP A 285 -28.16 9.71 17.98
CA ASP A 285 -29.07 10.86 18.08
C ASP A 285 -28.37 12.02 18.82
N ALA A 286 -27.24 12.46 18.24
CA ALA A 286 -26.38 13.51 18.81
C ALA A 286 -25.78 14.34 17.68
N GLU A 287 -25.55 15.61 17.91
CA GLU A 287 -24.77 16.46 17.00
C GLU A 287 -23.29 16.22 17.24
N LEU A 288 -22.55 15.82 16.20
CA LEU A 288 -21.11 15.63 16.24
C LEU A 288 -20.38 16.78 15.54
N ILE A 289 -19.27 17.20 16.11
CA ILE A 289 -18.42 18.25 15.54
C ILE A 289 -16.97 17.82 15.58
N ARG A 290 -16.14 18.49 14.79
CA ARG A 290 -14.69 18.36 14.77
C ARG A 290 -14.06 19.35 15.75
N ILE A 291 -13.03 18.88 16.49
CA ILE A 291 -12.10 19.73 17.25
C ILE A 291 -10.70 19.45 16.69
N PRO A 292 -9.92 20.49 16.31
CA PRO A 292 -8.54 20.31 15.83
C PRO A 292 -7.61 19.88 16.98
N TYR A 293 -6.39 19.48 16.63
CA TYR A 293 -5.33 19.30 17.61
C TYR A 293 -4.68 20.65 17.90
N PHE A 294 -4.57 20.98 19.18
CA PHE A 294 -4.02 22.24 19.66
C PHE A 294 -2.55 22.09 20.04
N SER A 295 -1.74 23.08 19.73
CA SER A 295 -0.42 23.23 20.33
C SER A 295 -0.55 23.48 21.83
N GLN A 296 0.31 22.85 22.65
CA GLN A 296 0.38 23.11 24.09
C GLN A 296 1.18 24.37 24.42
N THR A 297 1.96 24.88 23.45
CA THR A 297 2.92 25.97 23.64
C THR A 297 2.57 27.24 22.85
N SER A 298 1.52 27.20 22.03
CA SER A 298 1.01 28.36 21.26
C SER A 298 -0.51 28.28 21.13
N ASP A 299 -1.13 29.37 20.64
CA ASP A 299 -2.57 29.41 20.32
C ASP A 299 -2.92 28.78 18.95
N GLU A 300 -1.97 28.06 18.34
CA GLU A 300 -2.14 27.44 17.03
C GLU A 300 -2.84 26.08 17.13
N SER A 301 -3.59 25.77 16.09
CA SER A 301 -4.21 24.46 15.90
C SER A 301 -3.84 23.88 14.53
N TYR A 302 -3.88 22.57 14.42
CA TYR A 302 -3.39 21.86 13.25
C TYR A 302 -4.32 20.74 12.82
N VAL A 303 -4.35 20.49 11.50
CA VAL A 303 -4.79 19.23 10.93
C VAL A 303 -3.66 18.21 11.08
N TYR A 304 -3.93 17.13 11.76
CA TYR A 304 -3.05 15.98 11.81
C TYR A 304 -3.35 15.08 10.61
N MET A 305 -2.40 14.88 9.71
CA MET A 305 -2.61 14.16 8.45
C MET A 305 -1.90 12.80 8.46
N THR A 306 -2.66 11.74 8.25
CA THR A 306 -2.09 10.41 7.99
C THR A 306 -1.86 10.24 6.51
N PRO A 307 -0.62 9.97 6.03
CA PRO A 307 -0.39 9.64 4.63
C PRO A 307 -1.19 8.39 4.25
N SER A 308 -1.84 8.41 3.11
CA SER A 308 -2.61 7.27 2.62
C SER A 308 -1.99 6.64 1.37
N LEU A 309 -1.42 7.44 0.51
CA LEU A 309 -0.80 6.99 -0.73
C LEU A 309 0.40 7.87 -1.06
N ASN A 310 1.58 7.25 -1.13
CA ASN A 310 2.81 7.88 -1.60
C ASN A 310 3.26 7.20 -2.89
N ILE A 311 3.84 7.95 -3.81
CA ILE A 311 4.31 7.46 -5.10
C ILE A 311 5.76 7.85 -5.33
N ALA A 312 6.53 6.96 -5.94
CA ALA A 312 7.86 7.24 -6.43
C ALA A 312 8.08 6.61 -7.81
N PHE A 313 8.99 7.18 -8.56
CA PHE A 313 9.36 6.71 -9.89
C PHE A 313 10.78 6.15 -9.89
N ASN A 314 10.98 5.06 -10.65
CA ASN A 314 12.30 4.52 -10.93
C ASN A 314 13.11 5.52 -11.76
N LYS A 315 14.30 5.84 -11.31
CA LYS A 315 15.24 6.76 -12.00
C LYS A 315 15.57 6.35 -13.45
N ASN A 316 15.41 5.07 -13.79
CA ASN A 316 15.61 4.61 -15.15
C ASN A 316 14.65 5.24 -16.16
N LEU A 317 13.48 5.73 -15.73
CA LEU A 317 12.55 6.48 -16.58
C LEU A 317 13.19 7.73 -17.19
N GLU A 318 14.15 8.37 -16.51
CA GLU A 318 14.87 9.53 -17.06
C GLU A 318 15.70 9.21 -18.33
N LYS A 319 15.95 7.93 -18.60
CA LYS A 319 16.69 7.47 -19.78
C LYS A 319 15.81 7.27 -21.01
N ASP A 320 14.48 7.22 -20.80
CA ASP A 320 13.47 7.04 -21.85
C ASP A 320 12.39 8.13 -21.73
N ARG A 321 12.49 9.12 -22.60
CA ARG A 321 11.64 10.31 -22.52
C ARG A 321 10.17 10.00 -22.77
N GLU A 322 9.85 9.09 -23.67
CA GLU A 322 8.49 8.72 -24.03
C GLU A 322 7.82 7.97 -22.88
N LYS A 323 8.53 6.99 -22.31
CA LYS A 323 8.08 6.25 -21.14
C LYS A 323 7.93 7.15 -19.90
N LEU A 324 8.85 8.09 -19.68
CA LEU A 324 8.76 9.08 -18.60
C LEU A 324 7.54 10.00 -18.77
N ASP A 325 7.27 10.47 -19.98
CA ASP A 325 6.10 11.31 -20.26
C ASP A 325 4.80 10.54 -19.95
N THR A 326 4.70 9.26 -20.33
CA THR A 326 3.58 8.37 -19.97
C THR A 326 3.46 8.20 -18.45
N ALA A 327 4.57 8.01 -17.73
CA ALA A 327 4.55 7.89 -16.27
C ALA A 327 4.06 9.18 -15.58
N LEU A 328 4.49 10.34 -16.07
CA LEU A 328 4.01 11.64 -15.57
C LEU A 328 2.52 11.86 -15.88
N ASP A 329 2.04 11.44 -17.04
CA ASP A 329 0.62 11.50 -17.40
C ASP A 329 -0.23 10.58 -16.49
N VAL A 330 0.28 9.39 -16.13
CA VAL A 330 -0.34 8.51 -15.13
C VAL A 330 -0.44 9.21 -13.78
N LEU A 331 0.64 9.85 -13.33
CA LEU A 331 0.64 10.63 -12.08
C LEU A 331 -0.37 11.79 -12.15
N ASP A 332 -0.41 12.52 -13.25
CA ASP A 332 -1.37 13.62 -13.45
C ASP A 332 -2.83 13.13 -13.41
N CYS A 333 -3.12 11.95 -13.95
CA CYS A 333 -4.43 11.31 -13.80
C CYS A 333 -4.76 11.00 -12.33
N MET A 334 -3.81 10.46 -11.57
CA MET A 334 -4.03 10.13 -10.16
C MET A 334 -4.29 11.37 -9.29
N ILE A 335 -3.61 12.48 -9.56
CA ILE A 335 -3.77 13.74 -8.82
C ILE A 335 -4.88 14.64 -9.38
N SER A 336 -5.50 14.29 -10.51
CA SER A 336 -6.65 15.01 -11.08
C SER A 336 -7.88 14.94 -10.16
N GLU A 337 -8.87 15.81 -10.39
CA GLU A 337 -10.12 15.80 -9.62
C GLU A 337 -10.83 14.44 -9.70
N GLU A 338 -10.90 13.83 -10.89
CA GLU A 338 -11.54 12.52 -11.07
C GLU A 338 -10.71 11.40 -10.43
N GLY A 339 -9.40 11.38 -10.64
CA GLY A 339 -8.50 10.42 -9.98
C GLY A 339 -8.60 10.48 -8.46
N GLN A 340 -8.65 11.67 -7.90
CA GLN A 340 -8.79 11.86 -6.44
C GLN A 340 -10.16 11.38 -5.92
N LYS A 341 -11.25 11.56 -6.67
CA LYS A 341 -12.57 11.00 -6.31
C LYS A 341 -12.55 9.47 -6.29
N LEU A 342 -11.91 8.85 -7.29
CA LEU A 342 -11.77 7.40 -7.38
C LEU A 342 -10.86 6.84 -6.27
N ILE A 343 -9.79 7.54 -5.93
CA ILE A 343 -8.92 7.19 -4.80
C ILE A 343 -9.66 7.34 -3.48
N ALA A 344 -10.49 8.37 -3.32
CA ALA A 344 -11.23 8.58 -2.09
C ALA A 344 -12.25 7.47 -1.82
N ASP A 345 -13.12 7.18 -2.76
CA ASP A 345 -14.16 6.13 -2.71
C ASP A 345 -14.69 5.82 -1.30
N GLY A 346 -15.09 6.88 -0.59
CA GLY A 346 -15.60 6.78 0.79
C GLY A 346 -14.55 6.51 1.89
N SER A 347 -13.26 6.48 1.57
CA SER A 347 -12.17 6.23 2.54
C SER A 347 -11.84 7.43 3.43
N GLY A 348 -12.35 8.62 3.11
CA GLY A 348 -12.11 9.84 3.88
C GLY A 348 -10.78 10.53 3.57
N VAL A 349 -10.06 10.10 2.53
CA VAL A 349 -8.86 10.80 2.05
C VAL A 349 -9.22 12.14 1.42
N ILE A 350 -8.29 13.07 1.50
CA ILE A 350 -8.35 14.35 0.79
C ILE A 350 -7.15 14.52 -0.13
N SER A 351 -7.33 15.28 -1.19
CA SER A 351 -6.25 15.66 -2.09
C SER A 351 -5.24 16.57 -1.39
N LEU A 352 -3.97 16.42 -1.76
CA LEU A 352 -2.88 17.33 -1.38
C LEU A 352 -2.44 18.22 -2.55
N ASN A 353 -3.26 18.24 -3.61
CA ASN A 353 -3.07 19.07 -4.79
C ASN A 353 -3.90 20.36 -4.69
N THR A 354 -3.27 21.52 -4.96
CA THR A 354 -3.91 22.86 -4.89
C THR A 354 -5.03 23.05 -5.92
N ASP A 355 -4.98 22.33 -7.04
CA ASP A 355 -5.96 22.47 -8.13
C ASP A 355 -7.23 21.61 -7.89
N VAL A 356 -7.20 20.73 -6.90
CA VAL A 356 -8.32 19.85 -6.56
C VAL A 356 -8.96 20.33 -5.26
N PRO A 357 -10.22 20.76 -5.29
CA PRO A 357 -10.91 21.23 -4.10
C PRO A 357 -10.97 20.12 -3.04
N THR A 358 -10.83 20.52 -1.78
CA THR A 358 -10.92 19.62 -0.63
C THR A 358 -12.26 18.88 -0.66
N MET A 359 -12.24 17.56 -0.82
CA MET A 359 -13.46 16.74 -0.95
C MET A 359 -14.30 16.64 0.34
N MET A 360 -13.90 17.34 1.41
CA MET A 360 -14.54 17.37 2.72
C MET A 360 -15.14 18.74 3.02
N GLN A 361 -15.88 19.30 2.08
CA GLN A 361 -16.52 20.63 2.19
C GLN A 361 -17.46 20.77 3.40
N ASP A 362 -17.98 19.66 3.90
CA ASP A 362 -18.93 19.65 5.03
C ASP A 362 -18.25 19.59 6.42
N VAL A 363 -16.91 19.72 6.48
CA VAL A 363 -16.16 19.70 7.75
C VAL A 363 -15.71 21.12 8.08
N PRO A 364 -16.39 21.80 9.04
CA PRO A 364 -16.05 23.18 9.39
C PRO A 364 -14.59 23.34 9.81
N GLY A 365 -13.93 24.38 9.28
CA GLY A 365 -12.55 24.75 9.61
C GLY A 365 -11.46 23.97 8.90
N LEU A 366 -11.74 22.78 8.37
CA LEU A 366 -10.72 21.95 7.72
C LEU A 366 -10.10 22.61 6.50
N GLU A 367 -10.91 23.18 5.62
CA GLU A 367 -10.43 23.87 4.42
C GLU A 367 -9.58 25.11 4.77
N GLU A 368 -9.96 25.86 5.80
CA GLU A 368 -9.21 27.03 6.25
C GLU A 368 -7.81 26.64 6.78
N GLU A 369 -7.73 25.61 7.62
CA GLU A 369 -6.46 25.12 8.17
C GLU A 369 -5.54 24.60 7.04
N ILE A 370 -6.09 23.84 6.08
CA ILE A 370 -5.33 23.36 4.92
C ILE A 370 -4.80 24.52 4.08
N ASN A 371 -5.64 25.50 3.78
CA ASN A 371 -5.24 26.67 2.98
C ASN A 371 -4.22 27.57 3.72
N ASN A 372 -4.23 27.56 5.04
CA ASN A 372 -3.25 28.27 5.89
C ASN A 372 -1.96 27.49 6.14
N ASN A 373 -1.80 26.31 5.52
CA ASN A 373 -0.69 25.37 5.75
C ASN A 373 -0.56 24.89 7.21
N ALA A 374 -1.64 24.96 8.00
CA ALA A 374 -1.69 24.47 9.38
C ALA A 374 -1.92 22.93 9.36
N VAL A 375 -1.03 22.21 8.70
CA VAL A 375 -1.11 20.74 8.52
C VAL A 375 0.20 20.10 8.92
N TYR A 376 0.11 19.07 9.73
CA TYR A 376 1.21 18.17 10.04
C TYR A 376 1.00 16.82 9.36
N ILE A 377 1.94 16.37 8.54
CA ILE A 377 1.96 15.02 7.97
C ILE A 377 2.78 14.12 8.90
N ARG A 378 2.10 13.15 9.51
CA ARG A 378 2.71 12.29 10.54
C ARG A 378 3.88 11.47 10.00
N TYR A 379 4.83 11.21 10.90
CA TYR A 379 5.81 10.16 10.76
C TYR A 379 5.16 8.78 10.94
N SER A 380 5.44 7.83 10.04
CA SER A 380 4.73 6.55 10.00
C SER A 380 5.60 5.34 9.66
N ALA A 381 6.92 5.40 9.89
CA ALA A 381 7.79 4.23 9.78
C ALA A 381 7.37 3.13 10.75
N GLN A 382 7.45 1.86 10.35
CA GLN A 382 6.93 0.72 11.10
C GLN A 382 7.46 0.66 12.56
N LYS A 383 8.76 0.86 12.75
CA LYS A 383 9.34 0.85 14.12
C LYS A 383 8.78 1.90 15.06
N SER A 384 8.24 3.00 14.53
CA SER A 384 7.64 4.04 15.37
C SER A 384 6.37 3.57 16.07
N PHE A 385 5.64 2.62 15.50
CA PHE A 385 4.44 2.06 16.13
C PHE A 385 4.79 1.26 17.38
N ASP A 386 5.76 0.33 17.27
CA ASP A 386 6.24 -0.46 18.42
C ASP A 386 6.84 0.44 19.50
N ALA A 387 7.66 1.42 19.11
CA ALA A 387 8.29 2.37 20.01
C ALA A 387 7.25 3.20 20.78
N SER A 388 6.22 3.66 20.08
CA SER A 388 5.14 4.45 20.67
C SER A 388 4.29 3.61 21.62
N LEU A 389 3.94 2.38 21.23
CA LEU A 389 3.18 1.45 22.06
C LEU A 389 3.91 1.21 23.39
N GLU A 390 5.20 0.82 23.37
CA GLU A 390 5.97 0.56 24.58
C GLU A 390 6.06 1.82 25.48
N ALA A 391 6.30 2.99 24.90
CA ALA A 391 6.47 4.23 25.64
C ALA A 391 5.16 4.75 26.25
N VAL A 392 4.06 4.80 25.49
CA VAL A 392 2.75 5.29 25.94
C VAL A 392 2.16 4.35 27.00
N HIS A 393 2.23 3.03 26.78
CA HIS A 393 1.76 2.07 27.80
C HIS A 393 2.57 2.17 29.10
N GLY A 394 3.89 2.43 29.01
CA GLY A 394 4.72 2.68 30.19
C GLY A 394 4.30 3.93 30.98
N LEU A 395 3.96 5.02 30.28
CA LEU A 395 3.43 6.25 30.90
C LEU A 395 2.07 5.99 31.53
N LEU A 396 1.13 5.35 30.83
CA LEU A 396 -0.23 5.08 31.31
C LEU A 396 -0.28 4.09 32.46
N SER A 397 0.60 3.09 32.49
CA SER A 397 0.71 2.15 33.60
C SER A 397 1.36 2.76 34.85
N GLY A 398 2.05 3.89 34.68
CA GLY A 398 2.86 4.51 35.73
C GLY A 398 4.19 3.78 36.01
N GLU A 399 4.58 2.86 35.11
CA GLU A 399 5.85 2.14 35.17
C GLU A 399 7.04 2.99 34.67
N MET A 400 6.75 4.01 33.85
CA MET A 400 7.73 4.93 33.29
C MET A 400 7.36 6.39 33.60
N ASP A 401 8.37 7.19 33.86
CA ASP A 401 8.30 8.65 33.77
C ASP A 401 8.61 9.11 32.32
N GLU A 402 8.51 10.41 32.06
CA GLU A 402 8.71 11.02 30.74
C GLU A 402 10.10 10.72 30.15
N THR A 403 11.14 10.71 31.01
CA THR A 403 12.51 10.41 30.58
C THR A 403 12.68 8.95 30.21
N GLN A 404 12.12 8.04 31.00
CA GLN A 404 12.15 6.61 30.75
C GLN A 404 11.35 6.24 29.51
N ALA A 405 10.21 6.88 29.27
CA ALA A 405 9.40 6.69 28.06
C ALA A 405 10.16 7.14 26.80
N TYR A 406 10.82 8.32 26.86
CA TYR A 406 11.70 8.76 25.77
C TYR A 406 12.87 7.79 25.51
N ASP A 407 13.57 7.38 26.57
CA ASP A 407 14.68 6.44 26.43
C ASP A 407 14.23 5.10 25.83
N THR A 408 13.03 4.64 26.21
CA THR A 408 12.40 3.43 25.64
C THR A 408 12.08 3.64 24.17
N PHE A 409 11.39 4.72 23.81
CA PHE A 409 11.07 5.05 22.42
C PHE A 409 12.34 5.06 21.54
N ARG A 410 13.37 5.82 21.95
CA ARG A 410 14.65 5.89 21.23
C ARG A 410 15.31 4.51 21.10
N SER A 411 15.28 3.70 22.16
CA SER A 411 15.86 2.36 22.15
C SER A 411 15.14 1.42 21.17
N VAL A 412 13.81 1.48 21.12
CA VAL A 412 13.02 0.65 20.21
C VAL A 412 13.20 1.09 18.76
N MET A 413 13.17 2.41 18.51
CA MET A 413 13.44 2.95 17.17
C MET A 413 14.78 2.50 16.60
N ASN A 414 15.81 2.39 17.46
CA ASN A 414 17.16 2.00 17.09
C ASN A 414 17.46 0.52 17.39
N ARG A 415 16.43 -0.27 17.75
CA ARG A 415 16.58 -1.71 17.94
C ARG A 415 16.86 -2.37 16.60
N LYS A 416 17.97 -3.09 16.51
CA LYS A 416 18.23 -3.93 15.34
C LYS A 416 17.26 -5.09 15.34
N ASP A 417 16.58 -5.28 14.23
CA ASP A 417 15.74 -6.44 14.06
C ASP A 417 16.61 -7.70 14.09
N PRO A 418 16.11 -8.79 14.70
CA PRO A 418 16.84 -10.04 14.68
C PRO A 418 17.04 -10.47 13.23
N GLU A 419 18.26 -10.89 12.91
CA GLU A 419 18.58 -11.42 11.59
C GLU A 419 17.62 -12.58 11.27
N GLU A 420 16.81 -12.40 10.22
CA GLU A 420 15.81 -13.38 9.81
C GLU A 420 16.53 -14.61 9.25
N LYS A 421 16.22 -15.78 9.78
CA LYS A 421 16.82 -17.03 9.29
C LYS A 421 16.19 -17.42 7.97
N ALA A 422 16.98 -18.02 7.09
CA ALA A 422 16.45 -18.63 5.90
C ALA A 422 15.37 -19.67 6.26
N MET A 423 14.18 -19.50 5.71
CA MET A 423 13.07 -20.45 5.81
C MET A 423 13.22 -21.53 4.75
N MET A 424 13.65 -21.15 3.55
CA MET A 424 13.70 -21.98 2.36
C MET A 424 14.99 -21.70 1.59
N ASN A 425 15.46 -22.70 0.85
CA ASN A 425 16.51 -22.52 -0.16
C ASN A 425 15.92 -22.98 -1.51
N PHE A 426 15.57 -22.06 -2.38
CA PHE A 426 15.00 -22.37 -3.69
C PHE A 426 16.07 -22.93 -4.62
N GLU A 427 15.82 -24.12 -5.17
CA GLU A 427 16.74 -24.77 -6.12
C GLU A 427 16.60 -24.20 -7.54
N ASN A 428 15.43 -23.68 -7.89
CA ASN A 428 15.10 -23.12 -9.19
C ASN A 428 14.76 -21.64 -9.07
N GLU A 429 14.89 -20.94 -10.17
CA GLU A 429 14.47 -19.55 -10.34
C GLU A 429 13.28 -19.54 -11.31
N TYR A 430 12.21 -18.84 -10.92
CA TYR A 430 11.03 -18.62 -11.75
C TYR A 430 10.70 -17.14 -11.76
N SER A 431 10.60 -16.55 -12.95
CA SER A 431 10.32 -15.13 -13.08
C SER A 431 8.82 -14.84 -13.05
N ILE A 432 8.47 -13.66 -12.54
CA ILE A 432 7.29 -12.94 -12.97
C ILE A 432 7.75 -12.09 -14.14
N SER A 433 7.45 -12.48 -15.35
CA SER A 433 7.79 -11.68 -16.52
C SER A 433 6.82 -10.51 -16.63
N LEU A 434 7.30 -9.31 -16.34
CA LEU A 434 6.53 -8.08 -16.53
C LEU A 434 6.28 -7.77 -18.01
N ASN A 435 7.09 -8.36 -18.92
CA ASN A 435 7.00 -8.19 -20.37
C ASN A 435 6.38 -9.39 -21.09
N ASP A 436 6.10 -10.49 -20.39
CA ASP A 436 5.47 -11.69 -20.97
C ASP A 436 4.22 -12.08 -20.18
N ARG A 437 3.09 -11.54 -20.59
CA ARG A 437 1.79 -11.78 -19.95
C ARG A 437 1.36 -13.25 -19.99
N ASN A 438 2.03 -14.07 -20.78
CA ASN A 438 1.74 -15.51 -20.93
C ASN A 438 2.68 -16.39 -20.11
N GLY A 439 3.83 -15.89 -19.69
CA GLY A 439 4.93 -16.66 -19.08
C GLY A 439 5.18 -16.31 -17.61
N ARG A 440 4.19 -16.39 -16.76
CA ARG A 440 4.30 -16.08 -15.32
C ARG A 440 4.64 -17.33 -14.52
N ASP A 441 5.87 -17.83 -14.69
CA ASP A 441 6.31 -19.10 -14.11
C ASP A 441 6.29 -19.10 -12.58
N ALA A 442 6.69 -18.00 -11.93
CA ALA A 442 6.62 -17.89 -10.47
C ALA A 442 5.17 -17.99 -9.97
N ALA A 443 4.25 -17.25 -10.60
CA ALA A 443 2.83 -17.28 -10.25
C ALA A 443 2.21 -18.67 -10.44
N SER A 444 2.54 -19.33 -11.56
CA SER A 444 2.09 -20.70 -11.85
C SER A 444 2.61 -21.71 -10.82
N SER A 445 3.89 -21.63 -10.48
CA SER A 445 4.53 -22.49 -9.47
C SER A 445 3.89 -22.30 -8.09
N ILE A 446 3.69 -21.05 -7.65
CA ILE A 446 3.07 -20.73 -6.36
C ILE A 446 1.63 -21.26 -6.31
N LEU A 447 0.80 -20.93 -7.32
CA LEU A 447 -0.60 -21.38 -7.34
C LEU A 447 -0.72 -22.91 -7.42
N THR A 448 0.15 -23.56 -8.19
CA THR A 448 0.20 -25.02 -8.29
C THR A 448 0.53 -25.66 -6.94
N THR A 449 1.54 -25.13 -6.25
CA THR A 449 1.91 -25.62 -4.92
C THR A 449 0.77 -25.47 -3.91
N ILE A 450 0.12 -24.30 -3.86
CA ILE A 450 -1.00 -24.06 -2.94
C ILE A 450 -2.19 -24.95 -3.30
N ARG A 451 -2.49 -25.15 -4.59
CA ARG A 451 -3.55 -26.06 -5.06
C ARG A 451 -3.33 -27.49 -4.57
N GLU A 452 -2.09 -27.99 -4.72
CA GLU A 452 -1.73 -29.36 -4.32
C GLU A 452 -1.79 -29.57 -2.81
N GLU A 453 -1.30 -28.60 -2.03
CA GLU A 453 -1.36 -28.62 -0.57
C GLU A 453 -2.80 -28.60 -0.02
N ASN A 454 -3.77 -28.12 -0.80
CA ASN A 454 -5.19 -28.09 -0.44
C ASN A 454 -6.03 -29.16 -1.12
N ASP A 455 -5.40 -30.18 -1.72
CA ASP A 455 -6.07 -31.30 -2.41
C ASP A 455 -7.11 -30.87 -3.46
N ALA A 456 -6.94 -29.66 -4.05
CA ALA A 456 -7.81 -29.17 -5.10
C ALA A 456 -7.36 -29.68 -6.47
N GLN A 457 -8.33 -30.00 -7.34
CA GLN A 457 -8.04 -30.48 -8.68
C GLN A 457 -7.67 -29.33 -9.63
N LEU A 458 -8.27 -28.17 -9.43
CA LEU A 458 -8.09 -26.97 -10.24
C LEU A 458 -7.83 -25.77 -9.34
N ALA A 459 -7.21 -24.73 -9.88
CA ALA A 459 -7.14 -23.41 -9.22
C ALA A 459 -7.22 -22.29 -10.24
N LEU A 460 -7.73 -21.14 -9.80
CA LEU A 460 -7.83 -19.89 -10.59
C LEU A 460 -7.61 -18.69 -9.69
N ALA A 461 -6.70 -17.79 -10.09
CA ALA A 461 -6.40 -16.58 -9.36
C ALA A 461 -6.09 -15.41 -10.32
N PRO A 462 -6.35 -14.15 -9.94
CA PRO A 462 -5.86 -12.98 -10.67
C PRO A 462 -4.32 -12.95 -10.71
N TYR A 463 -3.76 -12.52 -11.83
CA TYR A 463 -2.30 -12.41 -12.02
C TYR A 463 -1.66 -11.42 -11.03
N TYR A 464 -2.32 -10.32 -10.75
CA TYR A 464 -1.79 -9.22 -9.94
C TYR A 464 -1.66 -9.54 -8.44
N TYR A 465 -2.11 -10.72 -7.99
CA TYR A 465 -1.84 -11.20 -6.64
C TYR A 465 -0.46 -11.86 -6.48
N PHE A 466 0.25 -12.06 -7.58
CA PHE A 466 1.61 -12.59 -7.58
C PHE A 466 2.56 -11.44 -7.84
N THR A 467 3.33 -11.07 -6.84
CA THR A 467 3.97 -9.76 -6.75
C THR A 467 5.46 -9.77 -7.03
N SER A 468 6.12 -10.94 -6.97
CA SER A 468 7.58 -11.04 -7.14
C SER A 468 7.99 -12.35 -7.81
N SER A 469 9.10 -12.30 -8.54
CA SER A 469 9.85 -13.47 -8.99
C SER A 469 10.32 -14.32 -7.79
N MET A 470 10.49 -15.61 -8.03
CA MET A 470 11.10 -16.55 -7.10
C MET A 470 12.57 -16.70 -7.48
N TYR A 471 13.47 -16.10 -6.72
CA TYR A 471 14.90 -16.15 -7.01
C TYR A 471 15.53 -17.37 -6.36
N LYS A 472 16.51 -17.97 -7.06
CA LYS A 472 17.26 -19.11 -6.54
C LYS A 472 18.13 -18.70 -5.36
N GLY A 473 18.15 -19.51 -4.30
CA GLY A 473 18.97 -19.29 -3.11
C GLY A 473 18.18 -19.28 -1.81
N GLU A 474 18.84 -18.88 -0.74
CA GLU A 474 18.22 -18.75 0.57
C GLU A 474 17.19 -17.62 0.60
N CYS A 475 16.03 -17.90 1.16
CA CYS A 475 14.92 -16.97 1.25
C CYS A 475 14.31 -17.00 2.65
N THR A 476 14.11 -15.85 3.25
CA THR A 476 13.52 -15.70 4.57
C THR A 476 11.98 -15.80 4.52
N SER A 477 11.33 -15.92 5.67
CA SER A 477 9.86 -15.98 5.73
C SER A 477 9.20 -14.71 5.21
N SER A 478 9.74 -13.55 5.54
CA SER A 478 9.24 -12.26 5.04
C SER A 478 9.31 -12.19 3.52
N ARG A 479 10.44 -12.56 2.92
CA ARG A 479 10.65 -12.56 1.46
C ARG A 479 9.80 -13.58 0.74
N VAL A 480 9.60 -14.78 1.32
CA VAL A 480 8.61 -15.75 0.80
C VAL A 480 7.22 -15.11 0.75
N GLY A 481 6.82 -14.43 1.83
CA GLY A 481 5.54 -13.74 1.88
C GLY A 481 5.38 -12.57 0.89
N MET A 482 6.48 -11.97 0.42
CA MET A 482 6.47 -10.89 -0.58
C MET A 482 6.18 -11.37 -2.01
N MET A 483 6.23 -12.67 -2.28
CA MET A 483 5.93 -13.23 -3.61
C MET A 483 4.43 -13.21 -3.93
N THR A 484 3.60 -12.92 -2.94
CA THR A 484 2.15 -12.83 -3.07
C THR A 484 1.61 -11.62 -2.31
N ALA A 485 0.52 -11.04 -2.80
CA ALA A 485 -0.13 -9.90 -2.15
C ALA A 485 -0.59 -10.23 -0.72
N LYS A 486 -0.28 -9.33 0.22
CA LYS A 486 -0.65 -9.42 1.65
C LYS A 486 -2.00 -8.74 1.95
N SER A 487 -2.98 -8.86 1.05
CA SER A 487 -4.30 -8.26 1.24
C SER A 487 -5.29 -9.27 1.81
N SER A 488 -6.25 -8.81 2.62
CA SER A 488 -7.39 -9.63 3.07
C SER A 488 -8.23 -10.17 1.92
N ASP A 489 -8.22 -9.47 0.77
CA ASP A 489 -8.94 -9.86 -0.44
C ASP A 489 -8.32 -11.08 -1.15
N THR A 490 -7.21 -11.60 -0.64
CA THR A 490 -6.58 -12.84 -1.10
C THR A 490 -7.02 -14.08 -0.31
N ALA A 491 -8.10 -13.99 0.47
CA ALA A 491 -8.69 -15.13 1.16
C ALA A 491 -8.96 -16.29 0.19
N LEU A 492 -8.73 -17.51 0.66
CA LEU A 492 -8.86 -18.72 -0.15
C LEU A 492 -10.17 -19.48 0.12
N TYR A 493 -10.71 -20.01 -0.94
CA TYR A 493 -11.97 -20.76 -0.95
C TYR A 493 -11.83 -22.03 -1.78
N VAL A 494 -12.56 -23.08 -1.40
CA VAL A 494 -12.71 -24.29 -2.21
C VAL A 494 -14.17 -24.47 -2.58
N ALA A 495 -14.43 -24.67 -3.87
CA ALA A 495 -15.76 -24.98 -4.39
C ALA A 495 -15.77 -26.31 -5.13
N LYS A 496 -16.91 -27.01 -5.10
CA LYS A 496 -17.18 -28.19 -5.92
C LYS A 496 -18.17 -27.79 -7.01
N ILE A 497 -17.73 -27.79 -8.26
CA ILE A 497 -18.51 -27.37 -9.42
C ILE A 497 -18.28 -28.27 -10.61
N ASN A 498 -19.26 -28.39 -11.51
CA ASN A 498 -19.07 -29.16 -12.71
C ASN A 498 -18.28 -28.41 -13.78
N GLY A 499 -17.73 -29.11 -14.76
CA GLY A 499 -16.87 -28.52 -15.78
C GLY A 499 -17.57 -27.45 -16.63
N LYS A 500 -18.89 -27.47 -16.75
CA LYS A 500 -19.65 -26.40 -17.39
C LYS A 500 -19.53 -25.11 -16.57
N GLN A 501 -19.65 -25.18 -15.26
CA GLN A 501 -19.50 -24.03 -14.36
C GLN A 501 -18.06 -23.53 -14.28
N VAL A 502 -17.07 -24.41 -14.39
CA VAL A 502 -15.66 -23.99 -14.55
C VAL A 502 -15.48 -23.20 -15.85
N TYR A 503 -16.07 -23.67 -16.95
CA TYR A 503 -16.01 -22.96 -18.23
C TYR A 503 -16.66 -21.59 -18.12
N GLU A 504 -17.88 -21.50 -17.55
CA GLU A 504 -18.61 -20.25 -17.33
C GLU A 504 -17.83 -19.30 -16.40
N LEU A 505 -17.16 -19.81 -15.37
CA LEU A 505 -16.33 -19.01 -14.48
C LEU A 505 -15.19 -18.34 -15.22
N VAL A 506 -14.41 -19.10 -16.00
CA VAL A 506 -13.28 -18.54 -16.76
C VAL A 506 -13.78 -17.60 -17.86
N GLU A 507 -14.86 -17.96 -18.55
CA GLU A 507 -15.46 -17.11 -19.60
C GLU A 507 -15.92 -15.76 -19.01
N ASN A 508 -16.58 -15.76 -17.86
CA ASN A 508 -17.01 -14.52 -17.20
C ASN A 508 -15.85 -13.75 -16.60
N TYR A 509 -14.79 -14.43 -16.12
CA TYR A 509 -13.59 -13.74 -15.67
C TYR A 509 -12.93 -12.95 -16.81
N LEU A 510 -12.93 -13.48 -18.04
CA LEU A 510 -12.34 -12.85 -19.22
C LEU A 510 -13.25 -11.82 -19.89
N ALA A 511 -14.57 -11.96 -19.74
CA ALA A 511 -15.53 -11.25 -20.60
C ALA A 511 -15.83 -9.82 -20.15
N ASP A 512 -15.55 -9.41 -18.92
CA ASP A 512 -16.14 -8.16 -18.47
C ASP A 512 -15.34 -7.35 -17.45
N ALA A 513 -14.92 -6.17 -17.90
CA ALA A 513 -14.36 -5.13 -17.07
C ALA A 513 -15.43 -4.32 -16.31
N ASP A 514 -16.69 -4.24 -16.79
CA ASP A 514 -17.64 -3.23 -16.32
C ASP A 514 -18.37 -3.60 -15.02
N GLU A 515 -18.61 -4.90 -14.76
CA GLU A 515 -19.24 -5.34 -13.52
C GLU A 515 -18.31 -6.12 -12.57
N ASN A 516 -17.28 -6.71 -13.13
CA ASN A 516 -16.22 -7.41 -12.38
C ASN A 516 -14.99 -6.54 -12.31
N PHE A 517 -15.07 -5.56 -11.50
CA PHE A 517 -14.09 -4.73 -11.00
C PHE A 517 -12.67 -5.33 -10.74
N TYR A 518 -12.50 -6.60 -10.81
CA TYR A 518 -11.27 -7.32 -10.60
C TYR A 518 -10.54 -7.68 -11.88
N VAL A 519 -11.17 -7.61 -13.03
CA VAL A 519 -10.49 -7.63 -14.32
C VAL A 519 -10.20 -6.18 -14.69
N THR A 520 -9.13 -5.66 -14.10
CA THR A 520 -8.74 -4.25 -14.27
C THR A 520 -8.31 -3.94 -15.69
N ASN A 521 -7.92 -4.96 -16.44
CA ASN A 521 -7.54 -4.85 -17.83
C ASN A 521 -8.11 -6.06 -18.59
N LYS A 522 -8.96 -5.81 -19.58
CA LYS A 522 -9.50 -6.83 -20.48
C LYS A 522 -8.44 -7.62 -21.27
N TYR A 523 -7.18 -7.19 -21.19
CA TYR A 523 -6.03 -7.86 -21.81
C TYR A 523 -5.26 -8.75 -20.82
N GLU A 524 -5.68 -8.80 -19.55
CA GLU A 524 -4.97 -9.58 -18.54
C GLU A 524 -5.53 -10.98 -18.40
N LEU A 525 -4.63 -11.95 -18.37
CA LEU A 525 -4.98 -13.36 -18.26
C LEU A 525 -4.86 -13.85 -16.81
N PRO A 526 -5.79 -14.68 -16.33
CA PRO A 526 -5.68 -15.26 -14.99
C PRO A 526 -4.52 -16.26 -14.91
N ILE A 527 -4.04 -16.52 -13.70
CA ILE A 527 -3.21 -17.67 -13.41
C ILE A 527 -4.12 -18.88 -13.13
N ALA A 528 -3.87 -19.99 -13.79
CA ALA A 528 -4.60 -21.23 -13.59
C ALA A 528 -3.65 -22.37 -13.22
N SER A 529 -4.16 -23.39 -12.54
CA SER A 529 -3.44 -24.62 -12.23
C SER A 529 -4.37 -25.83 -12.29
N GLY A 530 -3.84 -26.97 -12.70
CA GLY A 530 -4.61 -28.19 -12.94
C GLY A 530 -5.48 -28.14 -14.21
N MET A 531 -5.48 -27.03 -14.92
CA MET A 531 -6.17 -26.84 -16.20
C MET A 531 -5.38 -25.89 -17.10
N LYS A 532 -5.58 -26.03 -18.41
CA LYS A 532 -5.04 -25.11 -19.41
C LYS A 532 -6.18 -24.28 -20.02
N VAL A 533 -6.04 -22.98 -19.98
CA VAL A 533 -6.97 -21.99 -20.53
C VAL A 533 -6.51 -21.64 -21.95
N ILE A 534 -7.36 -21.85 -22.95
CA ILE A 534 -7.07 -21.52 -24.35
C ILE A 534 -7.95 -20.33 -24.73
N VAL A 535 -7.32 -19.22 -25.13
CA VAL A 535 -8.00 -17.98 -25.45
C VAL A 535 -7.71 -17.54 -26.89
N ASN A 536 -8.66 -16.81 -27.48
CA ASN A 536 -8.43 -16.02 -28.67
C ASN A 536 -8.13 -14.58 -28.28
N GLN A 537 -7.11 -13.99 -28.89
CA GLN A 537 -6.80 -12.58 -28.76
C GLN A 537 -7.54 -11.78 -29.84
N ALA A 538 -8.16 -10.66 -29.44
CA ALA A 538 -8.79 -9.70 -30.32
C ALA A 538 -8.43 -8.27 -29.90
N GLU A 539 -8.70 -7.27 -30.74
CA GLU A 539 -8.51 -5.85 -30.40
C GLU A 539 -9.28 -5.44 -29.12
N SER A 540 -10.37 -6.14 -28.81
CA SER A 540 -11.20 -5.88 -27.62
C SER A 540 -10.80 -6.71 -26.39
N GLY A 541 -9.68 -7.43 -26.40
CA GLY A 541 -9.20 -8.27 -25.30
C GLY A 541 -9.20 -9.76 -25.60
N PHE A 542 -9.31 -10.59 -24.56
CA PHE A 542 -9.29 -12.05 -24.67
C PHE A 542 -10.70 -12.62 -24.57
N SER A 543 -10.97 -13.69 -25.33
CA SER A 543 -12.16 -14.49 -25.19
C SER A 543 -11.80 -15.96 -25.01
N LEU A 544 -12.55 -16.66 -24.13
CA LEU A 544 -12.33 -18.09 -23.91
C LEU A 544 -12.67 -18.88 -25.15
N LYS A 545 -11.71 -19.67 -25.64
CA LYS A 545 -11.91 -20.63 -26.72
C LYS A 545 -12.20 -22.03 -26.19
N ASP A 546 -11.37 -22.52 -25.27
CA ASP A 546 -11.52 -23.86 -24.70
C ASP A 546 -10.81 -23.99 -23.34
N LEU A 547 -11.14 -25.02 -22.60
CA LEU A 547 -10.45 -25.46 -21.37
C LEU A 547 -10.04 -26.91 -21.51
N THR A 548 -8.80 -27.23 -21.10
CA THR A 548 -8.35 -28.61 -21.04
C THR A 548 -7.89 -29.00 -19.63
N VAL A 549 -8.11 -30.26 -19.28
CA VAL A 549 -7.65 -30.90 -18.02
C VAL A 549 -6.97 -32.20 -18.42
N ASN A 550 -5.69 -32.39 -18.06
CA ASN A 550 -4.86 -33.51 -18.51
C ASN A 550 -4.90 -33.68 -20.05
N ASP A 551 -4.65 -32.60 -20.79
CA ASP A 551 -4.61 -32.53 -22.26
C ASP A 551 -5.91 -32.95 -22.98
N LYS A 552 -7.04 -32.98 -22.25
CA LYS A 552 -8.35 -33.27 -22.82
C LYS A 552 -9.31 -32.13 -22.50
N LYS A 553 -10.23 -31.87 -23.43
CA LYS A 553 -11.30 -30.92 -23.19
C LYS A 553 -11.98 -31.22 -21.84
N ILE A 554 -12.26 -30.16 -21.08
CA ILE A 554 -12.92 -30.30 -19.79
C ILE A 554 -14.25 -31.05 -19.95
N ASP A 555 -14.47 -32.07 -19.16
CA ASP A 555 -15.75 -32.80 -19.11
C ASP A 555 -16.78 -31.93 -18.39
N LYS A 556 -17.76 -31.40 -19.13
CA LYS A 556 -18.75 -30.44 -18.64
C LYS A 556 -19.67 -31.01 -17.55
N GLU A 557 -19.85 -32.35 -17.50
CA GLU A 557 -20.72 -33.02 -16.52
C GLU A 557 -19.95 -33.51 -15.29
N LYS A 558 -18.63 -33.61 -15.38
CA LYS A 558 -17.78 -34.05 -14.28
C LYS A 558 -17.65 -32.97 -13.23
N GLU A 559 -17.74 -33.32 -11.96
CA GLU A 559 -17.47 -32.45 -10.82
C GLU A 559 -15.96 -32.32 -10.59
N TYR A 560 -15.53 -31.09 -10.29
CA TYR A 560 -14.15 -30.72 -9.94
C TYR A 560 -14.14 -29.91 -8.64
N SER A 561 -13.14 -30.16 -7.80
CA SER A 561 -12.77 -29.22 -6.73
C SER A 561 -11.89 -28.13 -7.30
N ILE A 562 -12.22 -26.87 -7.02
CA ILE A 562 -11.47 -25.71 -7.50
C ILE A 562 -11.13 -24.78 -6.34
N LEU A 563 -9.83 -24.41 -6.26
CA LEU A 563 -9.33 -23.40 -5.34
C LEU A 563 -9.47 -22.02 -5.98
N LEU A 564 -10.02 -21.08 -5.24
CA LEU A 564 -10.34 -19.73 -5.69
C LEU A 564 -9.84 -18.70 -4.68
N THR A 565 -9.48 -17.52 -5.15
CA THR A 565 -9.33 -16.32 -4.33
C THR A 565 -10.68 -15.61 -4.15
N ASP A 566 -10.78 -14.65 -3.24
CA ASP A 566 -12.02 -13.88 -3.01
C ASP A 566 -12.60 -13.31 -4.32
N THR A 567 -11.73 -12.76 -5.16
CA THR A 567 -12.07 -12.24 -6.48
C THR A 567 -12.74 -13.28 -7.36
N THR A 568 -12.09 -14.41 -7.60
CA THR A 568 -12.63 -15.46 -8.49
C THR A 568 -13.83 -16.16 -7.88
N MET A 569 -13.90 -16.27 -6.55
CA MET A 569 -15.08 -16.73 -5.81
C MET A 569 -16.28 -15.81 -6.04
N SER A 570 -16.06 -14.49 -6.02
CA SER A 570 -17.12 -13.50 -6.27
C SER A 570 -17.70 -13.62 -7.68
N VAL A 571 -16.86 -13.87 -8.71
CA VAL A 571 -17.31 -14.19 -10.07
C VAL A 571 -18.17 -15.47 -10.06
N LEU A 572 -17.71 -16.53 -9.39
CA LEU A 572 -18.46 -17.79 -9.30
C LEU A 572 -19.83 -17.59 -8.64
N LYS A 573 -19.93 -16.81 -7.57
CA LYS A 573 -21.19 -16.51 -6.88
C LYS A 573 -22.20 -15.75 -7.74
N LYS A 574 -21.74 -14.86 -8.62
CA LYS A 574 -22.62 -14.17 -9.58
C LYS A 574 -23.26 -15.16 -10.56
N ILE A 575 -22.48 -16.13 -11.05
CA ILE A 575 -22.94 -17.15 -12.01
C ILE A 575 -23.83 -18.18 -11.32
N ASN A 576 -23.43 -18.62 -10.12
CA ASN A 576 -24.13 -19.62 -9.34
C ASN A 576 -24.27 -19.21 -7.86
N PRO A 577 -25.26 -18.37 -7.52
CA PRO A 577 -25.47 -17.89 -6.15
C PRO A 577 -25.70 -18.99 -5.09
N LYS A 578 -26.05 -20.21 -5.53
CA LYS A 578 -26.34 -21.36 -4.66
C LYS A 578 -25.16 -22.33 -4.56
N CYS A 579 -24.02 -22.03 -5.17
CA CYS A 579 -22.84 -22.89 -5.09
C CYS A 579 -22.36 -23.00 -3.65
N GLU A 580 -22.11 -24.23 -3.21
CA GLU A 580 -21.46 -24.49 -1.94
C GLU A 580 -19.98 -24.15 -2.05
N ILE A 581 -19.56 -23.15 -1.28
CA ILE A 581 -18.20 -22.63 -1.24
C ILE A 581 -17.75 -22.67 0.21
N GLU A 582 -16.64 -23.35 0.46
CA GLU A 582 -15.99 -23.42 1.76
C GLU A 582 -14.84 -22.41 1.79
N GLN A 583 -14.87 -21.47 2.72
CA GLN A 583 -13.73 -20.60 3.00
C GLN A 583 -12.70 -21.38 3.84
N LEU A 584 -11.45 -21.38 3.41
CA LEU A 584 -10.36 -21.90 4.23
C LEU A 584 -10.14 -20.91 5.38
N LYS A 585 -10.37 -21.38 6.61
CA LYS A 585 -10.41 -20.53 7.79
C LYS A 585 -9.08 -19.79 7.97
N ASP A 586 -9.15 -18.47 8.08
CA ASP A 586 -8.02 -17.57 8.33
C ASP A 586 -6.84 -17.78 7.35
N THR A 587 -7.14 -18.27 6.13
CA THR A 587 -6.14 -18.60 5.12
C THR A 587 -6.23 -17.63 3.95
N THR A 588 -5.13 -16.94 3.68
CA THR A 588 -4.91 -16.09 2.50
C THR A 588 -3.92 -16.74 1.54
N LEU A 589 -3.81 -16.21 0.33
CA LEU A 589 -2.80 -16.69 -0.65
C LEU A 589 -1.39 -16.64 -0.04
N SER A 590 -1.04 -15.54 0.63
CA SER A 590 0.27 -15.36 1.27
C SER A 590 0.50 -16.34 2.43
N SER A 591 -0.47 -16.51 3.33
CA SER A 591 -0.31 -17.42 4.46
C SER A 591 -0.22 -18.88 4.02
N ALA A 592 -1.00 -19.28 3.01
CA ALA A 592 -0.92 -20.63 2.43
C ALA A 592 0.43 -20.88 1.76
N TRP A 593 0.98 -19.88 1.07
CA TRP A 593 2.29 -19.98 0.46
C TRP A 593 3.40 -20.11 1.49
N ILE A 594 3.40 -19.26 2.52
CA ILE A 594 4.37 -19.33 3.63
C ILE A 594 4.27 -20.70 4.34
N GLU A 595 3.06 -21.18 4.60
CA GLU A 595 2.84 -22.50 5.23
C GLU A 595 3.41 -23.64 4.37
N ALA A 596 3.14 -23.63 3.05
CA ALA A 596 3.68 -24.64 2.15
C ALA A 596 5.22 -24.65 2.18
N MET A 597 5.85 -23.47 2.11
CA MET A 597 7.31 -23.36 2.14
C MET A 597 7.92 -23.72 3.50
N SER A 598 7.21 -23.49 4.59
CA SER A 598 7.67 -23.88 5.95
C SER A 598 7.85 -25.38 6.14
N LYS A 599 7.21 -26.20 5.29
CA LYS A 599 7.37 -27.67 5.27
C LYS A 599 8.71 -28.13 4.67
N GLY A 600 9.49 -27.20 4.11
CA GLY A 600 10.82 -27.47 3.54
C GLY A 600 10.81 -28.23 2.21
N GLN A 601 9.67 -28.30 1.54
CA GLN A 601 9.56 -28.89 0.21
C GLN A 601 9.82 -27.83 -0.86
N GLN A 602 10.44 -28.24 -1.98
CA GLN A 602 10.56 -27.34 -3.12
C GLN A 602 9.18 -27.04 -3.73
N PRO A 603 8.94 -25.83 -4.23
CA PRO A 603 7.71 -25.52 -4.93
C PRO A 603 7.51 -26.41 -6.15
N SER A 604 6.26 -26.65 -6.49
CA SER A 604 5.88 -27.39 -7.69
C SER A 604 6.41 -26.68 -8.94
N ALA A 605 6.77 -27.45 -9.97
CA ALA A 605 7.16 -26.85 -11.23
C ALA A 605 6.00 -26.05 -11.84
N PRO A 606 6.26 -24.93 -12.53
CA PRO A 606 5.23 -24.18 -13.22
C PRO A 606 4.53 -25.05 -14.27
N GLU A 607 3.22 -24.90 -14.39
CA GLU A 607 2.39 -25.57 -15.38
C GLU A 607 2.26 -24.71 -16.65
N ASP A 608 2.12 -25.34 -17.83
CA ASP A 608 1.70 -24.68 -19.07
C ASP A 608 0.18 -24.46 -19.02
N TYR A 609 -0.26 -23.40 -18.35
CA TYR A 609 -1.66 -23.15 -17.97
C TYR A 609 -2.40 -22.25 -18.97
N ILE A 610 -1.73 -21.64 -19.95
CA ILE A 610 -2.34 -20.69 -20.87
C ILE A 610 -1.86 -20.91 -22.29
N GLU A 611 -2.77 -20.75 -23.26
CA GLU A 611 -2.46 -20.75 -24.69
C GLU A 611 -3.24 -19.63 -25.37
N VAL A 612 -2.52 -18.73 -26.04
CA VAL A 612 -3.10 -17.61 -26.78
C VAL A 612 -3.06 -17.94 -28.27
N GLU A 613 -4.22 -18.04 -28.89
CA GLU A 613 -4.36 -18.17 -30.33
C GLU A 613 -4.63 -16.80 -30.95
N GLN A 614 -3.93 -16.51 -32.05
CA GLN A 614 -4.07 -15.26 -32.83
C GLN A 614 -5.21 -15.34 -33.85
#